data_8f78b796eb0db2cbceb329c5b9f5f06d
#
_entry.id   8f78b796eb0db2cbceb329c5b9f5f06d
#
_cell.length_a   1.000
_cell.length_b   1.000
_cell.length_c   1.000
_cell.angle_alpha   90.00
_cell.angle_beta   90.00
_cell.angle_gamma   90.00
#
_symmetry.space_group_name_H-M   'P 1'
#
loop_
_entity.id
_entity.type
_entity.pdbx_description
1 polymer ?
#
loop_
_entity_poly.entity_id
_entity_poly.type
_entity_poly.pdbx_seq_one_letter_code
_entity_poly.pdbx_strand_id
1 'polypeptide(L)'
;MASMLERAGAIAEDVLFPAALDVDATGLIPRSHFELLAEEGFYGLAGRPEHGGVEVDFPSFVSIVEMLCGGCLTTTFTWIQHHSVVRGLTGTANVDLQQKYLGAAIRGEVRGGVAFAGAIPRPPRLWATAIDGGWLLNGEAPFVSGWGIIECC
;
A
#
# COMPACT_ATOMS: atom_id res chain seq x y z
N MET A 1 -15.27 15.84 13.73
CA MET A 1 -14.75 14.55 13.24
C MET A 1 -13.40 14.29 13.91
N ALA A 2 -13.12 13.04 14.30
CA ALA A 2 -11.81 12.66 14.83
C ALA A 2 -10.70 12.89 13.77
N SER A 3 -9.53 13.31 14.22
CA SER A 3 -8.36 13.47 13.35
C SER A 3 -7.87 12.12 12.78
N MET A 4 -7.05 12.15 11.74
CA MET A 4 -6.43 10.92 11.22
C MET A 4 -5.59 10.20 12.28
N LEU A 5 -4.89 10.96 13.15
CA LEU A 5 -4.11 10.41 14.25
C LEU A 5 -4.98 9.69 15.28
N GLU A 6 -6.09 10.31 15.72
CA GLU A 6 -7.03 9.69 16.66
C GLU A 6 -7.64 8.41 16.09
N ARG A 7 -7.99 8.41 14.80
CA ARG A 7 -8.51 7.21 14.13
C ARG A 7 -7.45 6.11 13.99
N ALA A 8 -6.21 6.49 13.66
CA ALA A 8 -5.11 5.52 13.60
C ALA A 8 -4.87 4.84 14.95
N GLY A 9 -4.89 5.62 16.06
CA GLY A 9 -4.79 5.09 17.42
C GLY A 9 -5.91 4.11 17.73
N ALA A 10 -7.17 4.48 17.47
CA ALA A 10 -8.32 3.62 17.70
C ALA A 10 -8.25 2.31 16.88
N ILE A 11 -7.90 2.39 15.59
CA ILE A 11 -7.73 1.20 14.75
C ILE A 11 -6.60 0.30 15.30
N ALA A 12 -5.47 0.90 15.69
CA ALA A 12 -4.36 0.15 16.24
C ALA A 12 -4.73 -0.60 17.54
N GLU A 13 -5.41 0.07 18.47
CA GLU A 13 -5.75 -0.48 19.78
C GLU A 13 -6.94 -1.44 19.74
N ASP A 14 -8.01 -1.08 19.02
CA ASP A 14 -9.28 -1.79 19.09
C ASP A 14 -9.38 -2.93 18.05
N VAL A 15 -8.61 -2.87 16.96
CA VAL A 15 -8.73 -3.82 15.83
C VAL A 15 -7.43 -4.58 15.57
N LEU A 16 -6.31 -3.86 15.36
CA LEU A 16 -5.08 -4.51 14.92
C LEU A 16 -4.38 -5.24 16.04
N PHE A 17 -4.25 -4.61 17.21
CA PHE A 17 -3.54 -5.19 18.34
C PHE A 17 -4.21 -6.48 18.88
N PRO A 18 -5.53 -6.55 19.07
CA PRO A 18 -6.19 -7.79 19.48
C PRO A 18 -5.99 -8.96 18.51
N ALA A 19 -5.85 -8.68 17.21
CA ALA A 19 -5.65 -9.68 16.17
C ALA A 19 -4.18 -10.03 15.90
N ALA A 20 -3.22 -9.26 16.44
CA ALA A 20 -1.81 -9.34 16.03
C ALA A 20 -1.19 -10.72 16.27
N LEU A 21 -1.47 -11.37 17.39
CA LEU A 21 -0.92 -12.71 17.70
C LEU A 21 -1.47 -13.79 16.78
N ASP A 22 -2.74 -13.70 16.38
CA ASP A 22 -3.35 -14.64 15.45
C ASP A 22 -2.81 -14.45 14.04
N VAL A 23 -2.63 -13.19 13.61
CA VAL A 23 -1.97 -12.86 12.33
C VAL A 23 -0.55 -13.41 12.30
N ASP A 24 0.22 -13.27 13.37
CA ASP A 24 1.59 -13.78 13.45
C ASP A 24 1.61 -15.31 13.40
N ALA A 25 0.75 -15.96 14.17
CA ALA A 25 0.68 -17.42 14.27
C ALA A 25 0.20 -18.09 12.97
N THR A 26 -0.72 -17.46 12.24
CA THR A 26 -1.34 -18.04 11.04
C THR A 26 -0.70 -17.55 9.74
N GLY A 27 -0.04 -16.39 9.76
CA GLY A 27 0.41 -15.69 8.56
C GLY A 27 -0.74 -15.12 7.71
N LEU A 28 -1.97 -15.10 8.22
CA LEU A 28 -3.15 -14.64 7.50
C LEU A 28 -3.63 -13.30 8.08
N ILE A 29 -3.64 -12.27 7.26
CA ILE A 29 -4.19 -10.97 7.65
C ILE A 29 -5.67 -10.94 7.28
N PRO A 30 -6.58 -10.64 8.23
CA PRO A 30 -8.00 -10.47 7.92
C PRO A 30 -8.21 -9.39 6.86
N ARG A 31 -8.99 -9.70 5.81
CA ARG A 31 -9.27 -8.76 4.73
C ARG A 31 -9.98 -7.50 5.24
N SER A 32 -10.78 -7.64 6.30
CA SER A 32 -11.47 -6.54 6.98
C SER A 32 -10.53 -5.45 7.51
N HIS A 33 -9.27 -5.78 7.85
CA HIS A 33 -8.30 -4.75 8.26
C HIS A 33 -8.00 -3.77 7.13
N PHE A 34 -7.84 -4.28 5.91
CA PHE A 34 -7.59 -3.45 4.73
C PHE A 34 -8.84 -2.70 4.28
N GLU A 35 -10.01 -3.29 4.43
CA GLU A 35 -11.30 -2.67 4.15
C GLU A 35 -11.52 -1.49 5.09
N LEU A 36 -11.30 -1.67 6.39
CA LEU A 36 -11.38 -0.61 7.40
C LEU A 36 -10.39 0.53 7.09
N LEU A 37 -9.13 0.22 6.77
CA LEU A 37 -8.15 1.24 6.41
C LEU A 37 -8.55 2.02 5.15
N ALA A 38 -9.26 1.39 4.21
CA ALA A 38 -9.79 2.05 3.02
C ALA A 38 -10.98 2.96 3.37
N GLU A 39 -11.96 2.46 4.12
CA GLU A 39 -13.14 3.20 4.58
C GLU A 39 -12.74 4.45 5.39
N GLU A 40 -11.71 4.34 6.20
CA GLU A 40 -11.17 5.43 7.01
C GLU A 40 -10.20 6.36 6.25
N GLY A 41 -9.97 6.11 4.95
CA GLY A 41 -9.20 6.98 4.05
C GLY A 41 -7.68 6.85 4.15
N PHE A 42 -7.15 5.85 4.85
CA PHE A 42 -5.70 5.68 5.03
C PHE A 42 -4.95 5.32 3.75
N TYR A 43 -5.62 4.83 2.72
CA TYR A 43 -5.03 4.61 1.40
C TYR A 43 -4.72 5.91 0.66
N GLY A 44 -5.39 7.01 1.01
CA GLY A 44 -5.21 8.32 0.43
C GLY A 44 -4.01 9.13 0.95
N LEU A 45 -3.28 8.65 1.97
CA LEU A 45 -2.19 9.40 2.62
C LEU A 45 -1.00 9.73 1.71
N ALA A 46 -0.77 8.98 0.63
CA ALA A 46 0.25 9.28 -0.37
C ALA A 46 -0.32 9.98 -1.61
N GLY A 47 -1.63 10.15 -1.68
CA GLY A 47 -2.31 10.84 -2.77
C GLY A 47 -2.30 12.34 -2.57
N ARG A 48 -2.26 13.10 -3.69
CA ARG A 48 -2.40 14.55 -3.63
C ARG A 48 -3.87 14.95 -3.47
N PRO A 49 -4.17 16.06 -2.77
CA PRO A 49 -5.56 16.54 -2.57
C PRO A 49 -6.35 16.70 -3.88
N GLU A 50 -5.69 17.19 -4.95
CA GLU A 50 -6.32 17.36 -6.27
C GLU A 50 -6.79 16.04 -6.92
N HIS A 51 -6.28 14.89 -6.44
CA HIS A 51 -6.68 13.56 -6.87
C HIS A 51 -7.57 12.83 -5.82
N GLY A 52 -7.99 13.53 -4.78
CA GLY A 52 -8.81 12.97 -3.70
C GLY A 52 -8.01 12.35 -2.56
N GLY A 53 -6.71 12.61 -2.51
CA GLY A 53 -5.84 12.19 -1.40
C GLY A 53 -6.08 12.99 -0.12
N VAL A 54 -5.50 12.51 0.97
CA VAL A 54 -5.59 13.13 2.28
C VAL A 54 -4.31 13.93 2.55
N GLU A 55 -4.48 15.23 2.82
CA GLU A 55 -3.35 16.08 3.17
C GLU A 55 -2.92 15.84 4.62
N VAL A 56 -1.73 15.31 4.78
CA VAL A 56 -1.06 15.17 6.07
C VAL A 56 0.39 15.61 5.94
N ASP A 57 0.93 16.25 6.97
CA ASP A 57 2.35 16.55 7.01
C ASP A 57 3.19 15.27 7.27
N PHE A 58 4.48 15.34 6.98
CA PHE A 58 5.35 14.17 7.14
C PHE A 58 5.46 13.68 8.59
N PRO A 59 5.58 14.52 9.64
CA PRO A 59 5.53 14.06 11.02
C PRO A 59 4.24 13.31 11.37
N SER A 60 3.08 13.83 10.98
CA SER A 60 1.79 13.17 11.20
C SER A 60 1.70 11.83 10.46
N PHE A 61 2.19 11.76 9.22
CA PHE A 61 2.27 10.51 8.48
C PHE A 61 3.12 9.46 9.21
N VAL A 62 4.30 9.86 9.71
CA VAL A 62 5.18 8.95 10.49
C VAL A 62 4.46 8.47 11.75
N SER A 63 3.82 9.37 12.51
CA SER A 63 3.09 9.00 13.72
C SER A 63 1.93 8.03 13.45
N ILE A 64 1.19 8.21 12.34
CA ILE A 64 0.16 7.26 11.91
C ILE A 64 0.76 5.88 11.66
N VAL A 65 1.86 5.82 10.92
CA VAL A 65 2.54 4.54 10.63
C VAL A 65 3.04 3.87 11.90
N GLU A 66 3.64 4.64 12.83
CA GLU A 66 4.12 4.12 14.12
C GLU A 66 2.97 3.53 14.97
N MET A 67 1.84 4.25 15.07
CA MET A 67 0.66 3.77 15.79
C MET A 67 0.13 2.45 15.20
N LEU A 68 -0.08 2.41 13.89
CA LEU A 68 -0.57 1.21 13.22
C LEU A 68 0.42 0.03 13.32
N CYS A 69 1.74 0.29 13.24
CA CYS A 69 2.78 -0.72 13.48
C CYS A 69 2.72 -1.27 14.92
N GLY A 70 2.46 -0.40 15.90
CA GLY A 70 2.26 -0.79 17.30
C GLY A 70 1.04 -1.72 17.49
N GLY A 71 0.01 -1.55 16.65
CA GLY A 71 -1.13 -2.46 16.60
C GLY A 71 -0.79 -3.81 15.97
N CYS A 72 -0.37 -3.82 14.70
CA CYS A 72 0.06 -5.03 14.00
C CYS A 72 1.05 -4.69 12.89
N LEU A 73 2.32 -5.04 13.09
CA LEU A 73 3.38 -4.78 12.13
C LEU A 73 3.11 -5.44 10.76
N THR A 74 2.64 -6.69 10.75
CA THR A 74 2.38 -7.45 9.52
C THR A 74 1.31 -6.79 8.66
N THR A 75 0.21 -6.37 9.26
CA THR A 75 -0.87 -5.63 8.57
C THR A 75 -0.35 -4.30 8.04
N THR A 76 0.33 -3.53 8.89
CA THR A 76 0.82 -2.19 8.55
C THR A 76 1.90 -2.25 7.47
N PHE A 77 2.84 -3.20 7.55
CA PHE A 77 3.86 -3.38 6.53
C PHE A 77 3.26 -3.72 5.16
N THR A 78 2.23 -4.56 5.14
CA THR A 78 1.53 -4.91 3.88
C THR A 78 0.80 -3.70 3.31
N TRP A 79 0.06 -2.97 4.14
CA TRP A 79 -0.68 -1.78 3.74
C TRP A 79 0.23 -0.65 3.25
N ILE A 80 1.35 -0.35 3.94
CA ILE A 80 2.22 0.79 3.60
C ILE A 80 2.86 0.66 2.20
N GLN A 81 3.05 -0.56 1.69
CA GLN A 81 3.62 -0.79 0.35
C GLN A 81 2.76 -0.17 -0.76
N HIS A 82 1.45 -0.10 -0.54
CA HIS A 82 0.50 0.54 -1.45
C HIS A 82 0.86 2.00 -1.79
N HIS A 83 1.39 2.74 -0.82
CA HIS A 83 1.74 4.15 -1.02
C HIS A 83 2.82 4.37 -2.08
N SER A 84 3.67 3.36 -2.34
CA SER A 84 4.63 3.38 -3.44
C SER A 84 3.93 3.36 -4.79
N VAL A 85 2.84 2.60 -4.91
CA VAL A 85 2.03 2.52 -6.13
C VAL A 85 1.30 3.84 -6.38
N VAL A 86 0.67 4.42 -5.35
CA VAL A 86 0.02 5.75 -5.45
C VAL A 86 1.02 6.82 -5.88
N ARG A 87 2.22 6.86 -5.31
CA ARG A 87 3.28 7.79 -5.71
C ARG A 87 3.73 7.56 -7.16
N GLY A 88 3.90 6.30 -7.57
CA GLY A 88 4.25 5.94 -8.94
C GLY A 88 3.18 6.40 -9.94
N LEU A 89 1.90 6.16 -9.63
CA LEU A 89 0.77 6.61 -10.45
C LEU A 89 0.66 8.14 -10.50
N THR A 90 0.93 8.83 -9.39
CA THR A 90 0.93 10.30 -9.35
C THR A 90 2.05 10.90 -10.20
N GLY A 91 3.24 10.25 -10.21
CA GLY A 91 4.43 10.75 -10.92
C GLY A 91 4.59 10.26 -12.36
N THR A 92 3.73 9.38 -12.86
CA THR A 92 3.86 8.84 -14.22
C THR A 92 3.50 9.87 -15.29
N ALA A 93 4.23 9.84 -16.39
CA ALA A 93 3.87 10.58 -17.61
C ALA A 93 2.77 9.88 -18.43
N ASN A 94 2.39 8.65 -18.09
CA ASN A 94 1.32 7.91 -18.74
C ASN A 94 -0.04 8.33 -18.16
N VAL A 95 -0.69 9.29 -18.84
CA VAL A 95 -1.97 9.88 -18.42
C VAL A 95 -3.10 8.84 -18.37
N ASP A 96 -3.14 7.91 -19.31
CA ASP A 96 -4.18 6.86 -19.36
C ASP A 96 -4.07 5.93 -18.14
N LEU A 97 -2.84 5.55 -17.78
CA LEU A 97 -2.58 4.75 -16.60
C LEU A 97 -3.00 5.48 -15.32
N GLN A 98 -2.65 6.76 -15.22
CA GLN A 98 -3.03 7.61 -14.10
C GLN A 98 -4.55 7.74 -13.98
N GLN A 99 -5.24 8.09 -15.06
CA GLN A 99 -6.70 8.23 -15.08
C GLN A 99 -7.42 6.93 -14.74
N LYS A 100 -6.89 5.81 -15.19
CA LYS A 100 -7.51 4.49 -14.96
C LYS A 100 -7.39 4.02 -13.51
N TYR A 101 -6.26 4.25 -12.84
CA TYR A 101 -5.96 3.58 -11.58
C TYR A 101 -5.80 4.51 -10.37
N LEU A 102 -5.36 5.77 -10.55
CA LEU A 102 -4.98 6.62 -9.42
C LEU A 102 -6.12 6.86 -8.44
N GLY A 103 -7.32 7.23 -8.93
CA GLY A 103 -8.47 7.49 -8.06
C GLY A 103 -8.90 6.24 -7.28
N ALA A 104 -8.96 5.09 -7.93
CA ALA A 104 -9.30 3.82 -7.29
C ALA A 104 -8.23 3.38 -6.28
N ALA A 105 -6.95 3.63 -6.57
CA ALA A 105 -5.85 3.36 -5.64
C ALA A 105 -5.94 4.26 -4.40
N ILE A 106 -6.19 5.56 -4.56
CA ILE A 106 -6.35 6.51 -3.44
C ILE A 106 -7.50 6.11 -2.51
N ARG A 107 -8.58 5.53 -3.03
CA ARG A 107 -9.69 5.03 -2.23
C ARG A 107 -9.50 3.61 -1.68
N GLY A 108 -8.41 2.92 -2.03
CA GLY A 108 -8.16 1.53 -1.63
C GLY A 108 -9.04 0.49 -2.32
N GLU A 109 -9.72 0.87 -3.41
CA GLU A 109 -10.50 -0.02 -4.28
C GLU A 109 -9.61 -0.90 -5.15
N VAL A 110 -8.47 -0.36 -5.58
CA VAL A 110 -7.37 -1.08 -6.22
C VAL A 110 -6.16 -1.00 -5.31
N ARG A 111 -5.77 -2.12 -4.73
CA ARG A 111 -4.66 -2.20 -3.79
C ARG A 111 -3.39 -2.60 -4.52
N GLY A 112 -2.31 -1.89 -4.21
CA GLY A 112 -1.01 -2.16 -4.78
C GLY A 112 -0.04 -2.75 -3.77
N GLY A 113 0.87 -3.57 -4.27
CA GLY A 113 2.01 -4.07 -3.52
C GLY A 113 3.31 -3.81 -4.27
N VAL A 114 4.41 -4.37 -3.79
CA VAL A 114 5.73 -4.21 -4.43
C VAL A 114 6.43 -5.54 -4.64
N ALA A 115 7.09 -5.66 -5.79
CA ALA A 115 7.85 -6.84 -6.22
C ALA A 115 9.34 -6.51 -6.43
N PHE A 116 9.91 -5.58 -5.69
CA PHE A 116 11.29 -5.09 -5.89
C PHE A 116 12.38 -6.13 -5.61
N ALA A 117 12.07 -7.20 -4.88
CA ALA A 117 13.04 -8.25 -4.56
C ALA A 117 13.68 -8.90 -5.80
N GLY A 118 13.02 -8.87 -6.95
CA GLY A 118 13.60 -9.33 -8.21
C GLY A 118 14.45 -8.27 -8.94
N ALA A 119 14.12 -6.98 -8.77
CA ALA A 119 14.76 -5.88 -9.49
C ALA A 119 15.99 -5.29 -8.79
N ILE A 120 16.08 -5.37 -7.45
CA ILE A 120 17.16 -4.76 -6.65
C ILE A 120 18.49 -5.51 -6.75
N PRO A 121 18.57 -6.85 -6.76
CA PRO A 121 19.85 -7.59 -6.85
C PRO A 121 20.70 -7.19 -8.06
N ARG A 122 22.00 -7.43 -7.99
CA ARG A 122 22.91 -7.21 -9.12
C ARG A 122 23.67 -8.52 -9.40
N PRO A 123 23.47 -9.15 -10.56
CA PRO A 123 22.50 -8.78 -11.61
C PRO A 123 21.04 -8.95 -11.16
N PRO A 124 20.09 -8.20 -11.75
CA PRO A 124 18.69 -8.31 -11.39
C PRO A 124 18.13 -9.70 -11.77
N ARG A 125 17.21 -10.21 -10.95
CA ARG A 125 16.46 -11.46 -11.23
C ARG A 125 15.21 -11.21 -12.06
N LEU A 126 14.69 -9.98 -12.00
CA LEU A 126 13.55 -9.51 -12.80
C LEU A 126 13.97 -8.27 -13.58
N TRP A 127 13.77 -8.27 -14.89
CA TRP A 127 14.10 -7.15 -15.77
C TRP A 127 13.01 -6.93 -16.82
N ALA A 128 12.96 -5.71 -17.35
CA ALA A 128 12.06 -5.31 -18.41
C ALA A 128 12.83 -5.07 -19.70
N THR A 129 12.33 -5.60 -20.81
CA THR A 129 12.83 -5.34 -22.16
C THR A 129 11.75 -4.58 -22.94
N ALA A 130 12.10 -3.45 -23.55
CA ALA A 130 11.17 -2.71 -24.37
C ALA A 130 10.83 -3.51 -25.65
N ILE A 131 9.55 -3.55 -25.98
CA ILE A 131 9.00 -4.17 -27.19
C ILE A 131 8.04 -3.17 -27.85
N ASP A 132 7.59 -3.47 -29.06
CA ASP A 132 6.56 -2.67 -29.70
C ASP A 132 5.27 -2.68 -28.89
N GLY A 133 4.78 -1.47 -28.54
CA GLY A 133 3.56 -1.28 -27.73
C GLY A 133 3.68 -1.55 -26.23
N GLY A 134 4.89 -1.80 -25.68
CA GLY A 134 5.02 -2.01 -24.23
C GLY A 134 6.35 -2.56 -23.75
N TRP A 135 6.27 -3.40 -22.72
CA TRP A 135 7.42 -4.00 -22.05
C TRP A 135 7.19 -5.50 -21.81
N LEU A 136 8.21 -6.28 -22.11
CA LEU A 136 8.26 -7.70 -21.73
C LEU A 136 9.03 -7.84 -20.42
N LEU A 137 8.37 -8.38 -19.38
CA LEU A 137 9.00 -8.69 -18.10
C LEU A 137 9.53 -10.12 -18.14
N ASN A 138 10.80 -10.30 -17.76
CA ASN A 138 11.46 -11.60 -17.70
C ASN A 138 12.11 -11.80 -16.32
N GLY A 139 12.01 -13.00 -15.79
CA GLY A 139 12.64 -13.38 -14.52
C GLY A 139 11.63 -13.64 -13.42
N GLU A 140 12.09 -13.47 -12.17
CA GLU A 140 11.31 -13.77 -10.98
C GLU A 140 11.45 -12.68 -9.92
N ALA A 141 10.38 -12.44 -9.17
CA ALA A 141 10.38 -11.70 -7.93
C ALA A 141 10.07 -12.70 -6.79
N PRO A 142 11.06 -13.05 -5.94
CA PRO A 142 10.87 -14.07 -4.91
C PRO A 142 9.88 -13.65 -3.82
N PHE A 143 9.61 -12.35 -3.69
CA PHE A 143 8.66 -11.80 -2.74
C PHE A 143 7.78 -10.75 -3.41
N VAL A 144 6.48 -10.82 -3.13
CA VAL A 144 5.49 -9.81 -3.49
C VAL A 144 4.71 -9.46 -2.23
N SER A 145 4.87 -8.22 -1.73
CA SER A 145 4.15 -7.78 -0.54
C SER A 145 2.66 -7.71 -0.82
N GLY A 146 1.86 -8.36 0.04
CA GLY A 146 0.40 -8.37 -0.08
C GLY A 146 -0.15 -9.40 -1.06
N TRP A 147 0.62 -10.41 -1.46
CA TRP A 147 0.10 -11.49 -2.33
C TRP A 147 -1.22 -12.06 -1.82
N GLY A 148 -2.22 -12.14 -2.69
CA GLY A 148 -3.59 -12.57 -2.35
C GLY A 148 -4.52 -11.46 -1.82
N ILE A 149 -3.99 -10.24 -1.59
CA ILE A 149 -4.73 -9.08 -1.09
C ILE A 149 -4.71 -7.93 -2.10
N ILE A 150 -3.62 -7.83 -2.88
CA ILE A 150 -3.39 -6.77 -3.86
C ILE A 150 -3.95 -7.15 -5.23
N GLU A 151 -4.35 -6.14 -6.01
CA GLU A 151 -4.80 -6.25 -7.40
C GLU A 151 -3.69 -5.90 -8.40
N CYS A 152 -2.65 -5.14 -7.96
CA CYS A 152 -1.52 -4.76 -8.82
C CYS A 152 -0.20 -4.63 -8.04
N CYS A 153 0.92 -4.73 -8.73
CA CYS A 153 2.29 -4.51 -8.22
C CYS A 153 3.19 -3.89 -9.28
#